data_272785121e17a67a79e8f7dccefc5f19
#
_entry.id   272785121e17a67a79e8f7dccefc5f19
#
_cell.length_a   1.000
_cell.length_b   1.000
_cell.length_c   1.000
_cell.angle_alpha   90.00
_cell.angle_beta   90.00
_cell.angle_gamma   90.00
#
_symmetry.space_group_name_H-M   'P 1'
#
loop_
_entity.id
_entity.type
_entity.pdbx_description
1 polymer ?
#
loop_
_entity_poly.entity_id
_entity_poly.type
_entity_poly.pdbx_seq_one_letter_code
_entity_poly.pdbx_strand_id
1 'polypeptide(L)'
;MAFTTKNSLLVKVRAGDEISWREFYETYRPLIYLVGRDCGLNADENEELVQLVMCEIFRKDILAKYNIEEVPKDITFKYDPSRGRFRYFLKAIIRNQALKLYHKRGNFVNIDEISEPVAEAKFDSDWDEEWRRHLFIQAMEELKNQVQPATYSAFEMYAVQGRPVKDVADFLNLSVNSVYVAKNRCIVALKEIISDLEKK
;
A
#
# COMPACT_ATOMS: atom_id res chain seq x y z
N MET A 1 -18.35 10.73 6.25
CA MET A 1 -17.87 10.80 4.87
C MET A 1 -17.79 9.37 4.35
N ALA A 2 -18.44 9.04 3.26
CA ALA A 2 -18.38 7.70 2.69
C ALA A 2 -16.97 7.47 2.14
N PHE A 3 -16.26 6.49 2.71
CA PHE A 3 -14.96 6.08 2.19
C PHE A 3 -15.16 5.51 0.79
N THR A 4 -14.54 6.16 -0.15
CA THR A 4 -14.57 5.82 -1.56
C THR A 4 -13.75 4.53 -1.74
N THR A 5 -14.30 3.51 -2.37
CA THR A 5 -13.57 2.28 -2.72
C THR A 5 -12.32 2.63 -3.54
N LYS A 6 -11.28 1.81 -3.49
CA LYS A 6 -10.02 2.07 -4.24
C LYS A 6 -10.24 2.26 -5.75
N ASN A 7 -11.22 1.60 -6.35
CA ASN A 7 -11.58 1.85 -7.75
C ASN A 7 -12.08 3.29 -7.95
N SER A 8 -12.86 3.81 -7.04
CA SER A 8 -13.30 5.20 -7.11
C SER A 8 -12.16 6.17 -6.79
N LEU A 9 -11.19 5.79 -5.95
CA LEU A 9 -9.96 6.57 -5.75
C LEU A 9 -9.16 6.64 -7.05
N LEU A 10 -8.89 5.51 -7.70
CA LEU A 10 -8.17 5.49 -8.98
C LEU A 10 -8.91 6.27 -10.09
N VAL A 11 -10.24 6.17 -10.13
CA VAL A 11 -11.05 6.96 -11.08
C VAL A 11 -10.92 8.46 -10.83
N LYS A 12 -10.99 8.91 -9.58
CA LYS A 12 -10.86 10.32 -9.20
C LYS A 12 -9.44 10.84 -9.43
N VAL A 13 -8.43 10.03 -9.10
CA VAL A 13 -7.02 10.36 -9.37
C VAL A 13 -6.79 10.51 -10.88
N ARG A 14 -7.39 9.64 -11.72
CA ARG A 14 -7.36 9.79 -13.18
C ARG A 14 -8.02 11.09 -13.67
N ALA A 15 -9.05 11.53 -12.97
CA ALA A 15 -9.71 12.82 -13.25
C ALA A 15 -8.94 14.05 -12.75
N GLY A 16 -7.78 13.88 -12.11
CA GLY A 16 -6.95 14.98 -11.63
C GLY A 16 -7.39 15.60 -10.31
N ASP A 17 -8.19 14.89 -9.51
CA ASP A 17 -8.65 15.37 -8.21
C ASP A 17 -7.50 15.41 -7.18
N GLU A 18 -7.12 16.59 -6.71
CA GLU A 18 -5.97 16.80 -5.81
C GLU A 18 -6.12 16.10 -4.46
N ILE A 19 -7.35 16.03 -3.93
CA ILE A 19 -7.63 15.35 -2.65
C ILE A 19 -7.40 13.85 -2.80
N SER A 20 -7.90 13.29 -3.89
CA SER A 20 -7.70 11.87 -4.22
C SER A 20 -6.24 11.55 -4.55
N TRP A 21 -5.50 12.50 -5.07
CA TRP A 21 -4.06 12.40 -5.29
C TRP A 21 -3.31 12.25 -3.95
N ARG A 22 -3.63 13.09 -2.97
CA ARG A 22 -3.02 13.02 -1.64
C ARG A 22 -3.36 11.69 -0.96
N GLU A 23 -4.64 11.28 -1.00
CA GLU A 23 -5.09 10.01 -0.47
C GLU A 23 -4.35 8.82 -1.13
N PHE A 24 -4.15 8.87 -2.45
CA PHE A 24 -3.37 7.88 -3.18
C PHE A 24 -1.91 7.84 -2.71
N TYR A 25 -1.27 8.99 -2.59
CA TYR A 25 0.10 9.09 -2.11
C TYR A 25 0.25 8.53 -0.70
N GLU A 26 -0.60 8.97 0.24
CA GLU A 26 -0.57 8.49 1.63
C GLU A 26 -0.84 6.98 1.73
N THR A 27 -1.71 6.48 0.87
CA THR A 27 -2.06 5.05 0.81
C THR A 27 -0.88 4.18 0.36
N TYR A 28 -0.15 4.58 -0.69
CA TYR A 28 0.87 3.72 -1.32
C TYR A 28 2.31 4.04 -0.92
N ARG A 29 2.58 5.23 -0.37
CA ARG A 29 3.91 5.61 0.12
C ARG A 29 4.50 4.59 1.11
N PRO A 30 3.78 4.10 2.14
CA PRO A 30 4.31 3.12 3.07
C PRO A 30 4.74 1.81 2.38
N LEU A 31 3.95 1.33 1.42
CA LEU A 31 4.28 0.12 0.65
C LEU A 31 5.55 0.32 -0.18
N ILE A 32 5.66 1.44 -0.91
CA ILE A 32 6.83 1.75 -1.74
C ILE A 32 8.09 1.83 -0.85
N TYR A 33 7.96 2.48 0.30
CA TYR A 33 9.06 2.64 1.26
C TYR A 33 9.53 1.30 1.83
N LEU A 34 8.61 0.42 2.20
CA LEU A 34 8.94 -0.92 2.70
C LEU A 34 9.69 -1.74 1.66
N VAL A 35 9.20 -1.76 0.42
CA VAL A 35 9.86 -2.47 -0.69
C VAL A 35 11.25 -1.91 -0.96
N GLY A 36 11.42 -0.59 -0.98
CA GLY A 36 12.74 0.02 -1.18
C GLY A 36 13.72 -0.33 -0.07
N ARG A 37 13.30 -0.32 1.18
CA ARG A 37 14.09 -0.77 2.33
C ARG A 37 14.53 -2.23 2.17
N ASP A 38 13.63 -3.10 1.76
CA ASP A 38 13.91 -4.53 1.57
C ASP A 38 14.83 -4.78 0.36
N CYS A 39 14.85 -3.86 -0.62
CA CYS A 39 15.85 -3.77 -1.68
C CYS A 39 17.20 -3.17 -1.21
N GLY A 40 17.36 -2.85 0.05
CA GLY A 40 18.59 -2.30 0.64
C GLY A 40 18.81 -0.81 0.35
N LEU A 41 17.78 -0.06 -0.01
CA LEU A 41 17.85 1.39 -0.16
C LEU A 41 17.91 2.08 1.22
N ASN A 42 18.70 3.13 1.34
CA ASN A 42 18.73 3.95 2.56
C ASN A 42 17.52 4.89 2.62
N ALA A 43 17.41 5.71 3.68
CA ALA A 43 16.26 6.58 3.91
C ALA A 43 16.05 7.61 2.77
N ASP A 44 17.13 8.26 2.33
CA ASP A 44 17.07 9.29 1.29
C ASP A 44 16.69 8.67 -0.07
N GLU A 45 17.26 7.51 -0.38
CA GLU A 45 16.94 6.76 -1.60
C GLU A 45 15.50 6.23 -1.59
N ASN A 46 14.97 5.88 -0.42
CA ASN A 46 13.57 5.49 -0.31
C ASN A 46 12.62 6.67 -0.57
N GLU A 47 12.95 7.86 -0.09
CA GLU A 47 12.17 9.06 -0.44
C GLU A 47 12.30 9.38 -1.94
N GLU A 48 13.49 9.25 -2.53
CA GLU A 48 13.68 9.38 -3.98
C GLU A 48 12.87 8.32 -4.75
N LEU A 49 12.84 7.05 -4.27
CA LEU A 49 12.04 5.99 -4.86
C LEU A 49 10.56 6.34 -4.86
N VAL A 50 10.02 6.81 -3.73
CA VAL A 50 8.61 7.23 -3.64
C VAL A 50 8.31 8.31 -4.68
N GLN A 51 9.15 9.33 -4.78
CA GLN A 51 8.97 10.42 -5.75
C GLN A 51 9.02 9.91 -7.20
N LEU A 52 10.00 9.05 -7.54
CA LEU A 52 10.14 8.49 -8.88
C LEU A 52 8.93 7.62 -9.27
N VAL A 53 8.44 6.78 -8.34
CA VAL A 53 7.26 5.94 -8.57
C VAL A 53 6.03 6.81 -8.80
N MET A 54 5.82 7.83 -7.97
CA MET A 54 4.69 8.75 -8.14
C MET A 54 4.77 9.54 -9.45
N CYS A 55 5.95 10.03 -9.81
CA CYS A 55 6.16 10.71 -11.10
C CYS A 55 5.89 9.78 -12.28
N GLU A 56 6.36 8.51 -12.21
CA GLU A 56 6.16 7.54 -13.28
C GLU A 56 4.68 7.18 -13.47
N ILE A 57 3.91 7.05 -12.37
CA ILE A 57 2.48 6.76 -12.43
C ILE A 57 1.70 7.93 -13.06
N PHE A 58 2.04 9.16 -12.69
CA PHE A 58 1.28 10.34 -13.07
C PHE A 58 1.84 11.10 -14.26
N ARG A 59 2.95 10.65 -14.84
CA ARG A 59 3.62 11.36 -15.95
C ARG A 59 3.66 12.88 -15.76
N LYS A 60 3.85 13.35 -14.53
CA LYS A 60 4.25 14.73 -14.35
C LYS A 60 5.63 14.84 -14.94
N ASP A 61 5.70 15.30 -16.18
CA ASP A 61 6.95 15.63 -16.81
C ASP A 61 7.71 16.59 -15.89
N ILE A 62 8.76 16.09 -15.24
CA ILE A 62 9.59 16.91 -14.34
C ILE A 62 10.18 18.08 -15.14
N LEU A 63 10.28 17.93 -16.46
CA LEU A 63 10.71 18.98 -17.38
C LEU A 63 9.69 20.14 -17.49
N ALA A 64 8.40 19.92 -17.22
CA ALA A 64 7.43 21.01 -17.13
C ALA A 64 7.70 21.93 -15.93
N LYS A 65 8.52 21.53 -14.96
CA LYS A 65 9.00 22.42 -13.90
C LYS A 65 9.99 23.47 -14.38
N TYR A 66 10.57 23.30 -15.55
CA TYR A 66 11.61 24.19 -16.07
C TYR A 66 11.20 25.05 -17.28
N ASN A 67 10.03 24.79 -17.90
CA ASN A 67 9.52 25.63 -18.99
C ASN A 67 7.99 25.73 -18.92
N ILE A 68 7.53 26.86 -18.45
CA ILE A 68 6.21 27.11 -17.86
C ILE A 68 5.13 27.40 -18.92
N GLU A 69 5.40 27.39 -20.20
CA GLU A 69 4.42 27.92 -21.18
C GLU A 69 3.48 26.88 -21.81
N GLU A 70 3.77 25.58 -21.67
CA GLU A 70 2.83 24.54 -22.14
C GLU A 70 2.79 23.33 -21.20
N VAL A 71 1.98 23.44 -20.13
CA VAL A 71 1.58 22.24 -19.39
C VAL A 71 0.58 21.49 -20.27
N PRO A 72 0.91 20.27 -20.78
CA PRO A 72 -0.06 19.47 -21.51
C PRO A 72 -1.27 19.24 -20.61
N LYS A 73 -2.47 19.51 -21.12
CA LYS A 73 -3.73 19.35 -20.39
C LYS A 73 -4.04 17.90 -20.03
N ASP A 74 -3.22 16.95 -20.46
CA ASP A 74 -3.35 15.52 -20.22
C ASP A 74 -2.32 15.02 -19.20
N ILE A 75 -2.51 15.38 -17.92
CA ILE A 75 -1.92 14.60 -16.84
C ILE A 75 -2.75 13.33 -16.73
N THR A 76 -2.45 12.36 -17.56
CA THR A 76 -3.17 11.10 -17.56
C THR A 76 -2.49 10.14 -16.59
N PHE A 77 -3.27 9.66 -15.63
CA PHE A 77 -2.88 8.52 -14.80
C PHE A 77 -2.53 7.33 -15.70
N LYS A 78 -1.30 6.85 -15.59
CA LYS A 78 -0.71 5.88 -16.55
C LYS A 78 -1.33 4.47 -16.47
N TYR A 79 -1.96 4.11 -15.37
CA TYR A 79 -2.57 2.79 -15.21
C TYR A 79 -3.84 2.63 -16.07
N ASP A 80 -3.88 1.55 -16.82
CA ASP A 80 -5.01 1.13 -17.63
C ASP A 80 -5.57 -0.21 -17.10
N PRO A 81 -6.79 -0.24 -16.55
CA PRO A 81 -7.38 -1.47 -16.01
C PRO A 81 -7.55 -2.59 -17.03
N SER A 82 -7.63 -2.28 -18.33
CA SER A 82 -7.74 -3.28 -19.41
C SER A 82 -6.45 -4.10 -19.58
N ARG A 83 -5.32 -3.57 -19.10
CA ARG A 83 -3.99 -4.20 -19.20
C ARG A 83 -3.61 -5.06 -18.00
N GLY A 84 -4.47 -5.15 -16.99
CA GLY A 84 -4.24 -5.99 -15.82
C GLY A 84 -4.53 -5.29 -14.49
N ARG A 85 -4.31 -6.01 -13.39
CA ARG A 85 -4.57 -5.49 -12.04
C ARG A 85 -3.55 -4.41 -11.65
N PHE A 86 -4.01 -3.38 -10.96
CA PHE A 86 -3.17 -2.28 -10.45
C PHE A 86 -1.97 -2.75 -9.64
N ARG A 87 -2.13 -3.83 -8.85
CA ARG A 87 -1.05 -4.45 -8.09
C ARG A 87 0.19 -4.78 -8.95
N TYR A 88 0.00 -5.39 -10.11
CA TYR A 88 1.12 -5.79 -10.99
C TYR A 88 1.73 -4.59 -11.69
N PHE A 89 0.92 -3.62 -12.07
CA PHE A 89 1.38 -2.36 -12.62
C PHE A 89 2.27 -1.61 -11.61
N LEU A 90 1.81 -1.46 -10.36
CA LEU A 90 2.57 -0.79 -9.30
C LEU A 90 3.86 -1.55 -8.99
N LYS A 91 3.80 -2.89 -8.90
CA LYS A 91 4.96 -3.77 -8.71
C LYS A 91 6.06 -3.50 -9.74
N ALA A 92 5.69 -3.49 -11.00
CA ALA A 92 6.64 -3.28 -12.11
C ALA A 92 7.31 -1.89 -12.02
N ILE A 93 6.56 -0.85 -11.70
CA ILE A 93 7.12 0.50 -11.56
C ILE A 93 8.09 0.57 -10.36
N ILE A 94 7.68 0.09 -9.19
CA ILE A 94 8.54 0.12 -7.99
C ILE A 94 9.84 -0.62 -8.25
N ARG A 95 9.76 -1.85 -8.79
CA ARG A 95 10.94 -2.65 -9.13
C ARG A 95 11.89 -1.92 -10.07
N ASN A 96 11.36 -1.39 -11.16
CA ASN A 96 12.18 -0.71 -12.16
C ASN A 96 12.87 0.54 -11.59
N GLN A 97 12.19 1.32 -10.75
CA GLN A 97 12.79 2.50 -10.14
C GLN A 97 13.79 2.13 -9.03
N ALA A 98 13.50 1.11 -8.21
CA ALA A 98 14.43 0.63 -7.19
C ALA A 98 15.74 0.12 -7.80
N LEU A 99 15.66 -0.66 -8.89
CA LEU A 99 16.85 -1.13 -9.61
C LEU A 99 17.68 0.03 -10.18
N LYS A 100 17.03 1.06 -10.75
CA LYS A 100 17.73 2.25 -11.25
C LYS A 100 18.50 2.97 -10.14
N LEU A 101 17.89 3.12 -8.96
CA LEU A 101 18.55 3.75 -7.80
C LEU A 101 19.71 2.89 -7.29
N TYR A 102 19.51 1.59 -7.20
CA TYR A 102 20.56 0.65 -6.81
C TYR A 102 21.78 0.73 -7.73
N HIS A 103 21.57 0.72 -9.05
CA HIS A 103 22.64 0.87 -10.02
C HIS A 103 23.32 2.23 -10.00
N LYS A 104 22.60 3.30 -9.69
CA LYS A 104 23.15 4.67 -9.57
C LYS A 104 24.17 4.80 -8.44
N ARG A 105 24.12 3.95 -7.41
CA ARG A 105 25.10 3.92 -6.29
C ARG A 105 26.55 3.64 -6.73
N GLY A 106 26.80 3.27 -7.98
CA GLY A 106 28.13 2.90 -8.42
C GLY A 106 28.63 1.59 -7.80
N ASN A 107 27.77 0.83 -7.17
CA ASN A 107 28.05 -0.55 -6.82
C ASN A 107 28.08 -1.37 -8.11
N PHE A 108 29.21 -1.29 -8.79
CA PHE A 108 29.65 -2.30 -9.77
C PHE A 108 29.98 -3.59 -8.99
N VAL A 109 29.01 -4.15 -8.32
CA VAL A 109 29.02 -5.59 -8.10
C VAL A 109 28.76 -6.15 -9.48
N ASN A 110 29.71 -6.92 -9.99
CA ASN A 110 29.56 -7.62 -11.27
C ASN A 110 28.15 -8.22 -11.33
N ILE A 111 27.38 -7.77 -12.31
CA ILE A 111 26.02 -8.27 -12.58
C ILE A 111 26.01 -9.80 -12.75
N ASP A 112 27.18 -10.39 -13.01
CA ASP A 112 27.41 -11.82 -13.14
C ASP A 112 27.39 -12.61 -11.81
N GLU A 113 27.44 -11.96 -10.63
CA GLU A 113 27.46 -12.66 -9.33
C GLU A 113 26.09 -12.74 -8.62
N ILE A 114 25.12 -11.92 -9.02
CA ILE A 114 23.74 -12.07 -8.55
C ILE A 114 22.96 -12.67 -9.74
N SER A 115 22.77 -13.98 -9.73
CA SER A 115 21.94 -14.61 -10.74
C SER A 115 20.57 -13.92 -10.75
N GLU A 116 20.27 -13.17 -11.81
CA GLU A 116 18.99 -12.45 -12.01
C GLU A 116 17.74 -13.23 -11.55
N PRO A 117 17.65 -14.57 -11.80
CA PRO A 117 16.50 -15.36 -11.38
C PRO A 117 16.31 -15.45 -9.86
N VAL A 118 17.38 -15.47 -9.06
CA VAL A 118 17.32 -15.58 -7.59
C VAL A 118 16.88 -14.25 -6.97
N ALA A 119 17.42 -13.13 -7.47
CA ALA A 119 17.01 -11.80 -7.04
C ALA A 119 15.54 -11.52 -7.42
N GLU A 120 15.11 -11.98 -8.60
CA GLU A 120 13.74 -11.84 -9.07
C GLU A 120 12.75 -12.68 -8.24
N ALA A 121 13.07 -13.94 -7.96
CA ALA A 121 12.23 -14.81 -7.12
C ALA A 121 12.11 -14.29 -5.69
N LYS A 122 13.19 -13.75 -5.11
CA LYS A 122 13.16 -13.13 -3.80
C LYS A 122 12.28 -11.88 -3.80
N PHE A 123 12.47 -10.98 -4.77
CA PHE A 123 11.64 -9.78 -4.91
C PHE A 123 10.15 -10.12 -5.03
N ASP A 124 9.82 -11.18 -5.77
CA ASP A 124 8.44 -11.63 -5.93
C ASP A 124 7.83 -12.14 -4.63
N SER A 125 8.60 -12.90 -3.85
CA SER A 125 8.18 -13.39 -2.53
C SER A 125 7.97 -12.22 -1.54
N ASP A 126 8.94 -11.33 -1.45
CA ASP A 126 8.91 -10.18 -0.55
C ASP A 126 7.78 -9.22 -0.92
N TRP A 127 7.54 -9.01 -2.22
CA TRP A 127 6.41 -8.24 -2.72
C TRP A 127 5.06 -8.80 -2.28
N ASP A 128 4.87 -10.13 -2.36
CA ASP A 128 3.61 -10.75 -1.99
C ASP A 128 3.33 -10.65 -0.49
N GLU A 129 4.38 -10.69 0.32
CA GLU A 129 4.27 -10.49 1.76
C GLU A 129 3.95 -9.02 2.10
N GLU A 130 4.69 -8.07 1.52
CA GLU A 130 4.47 -6.64 1.76
C GLU A 130 3.10 -6.18 1.23
N TRP A 131 2.65 -6.72 0.09
CA TRP A 131 1.32 -6.46 -0.42
C TRP A 131 0.23 -6.95 0.54
N ARG A 132 0.36 -8.16 1.07
CA ARG A 132 -0.59 -8.70 2.07
C ARG A 132 -0.60 -7.87 3.33
N ARG A 133 0.57 -7.45 3.82
CA ARG A 133 0.71 -6.56 4.97
C ARG A 133 0.02 -5.22 4.72
N HIS A 134 0.25 -4.64 3.57
CA HIS A 134 -0.38 -3.40 3.15
C HIS A 134 -1.92 -3.51 3.09
N LEU A 135 -2.44 -4.58 2.48
CA LEU A 135 -3.89 -4.85 2.46
C LEU A 135 -4.47 -5.02 3.87
N PHE A 136 -3.75 -5.73 4.74
CA PHE A 136 -4.20 -5.94 6.12
C PHE A 136 -4.27 -4.61 6.89
N ILE A 137 -3.26 -3.76 6.79
CA ILE A 137 -3.28 -2.42 7.43
C ILE A 137 -4.48 -1.62 6.95
N GLN A 138 -4.73 -1.57 5.65
CA GLN A 138 -5.87 -0.86 5.08
C GLN A 138 -7.22 -1.46 5.51
N ALA A 139 -7.29 -2.79 5.55
CA ALA A 139 -8.51 -3.47 6.01
C ALA A 139 -8.79 -3.19 7.49
N MET A 140 -7.77 -3.08 8.33
CA MET A 140 -7.91 -2.73 9.73
C MET A 140 -8.42 -1.29 9.92
N GLU A 141 -7.93 -0.35 9.13
CA GLU A 141 -8.42 1.03 9.16
C GLU A 141 -9.89 1.12 8.70
N GLU A 142 -10.24 0.41 7.65
CA GLU A 142 -11.60 0.36 7.15
C GLU A 142 -12.54 -0.32 8.17
N LEU A 143 -12.11 -1.43 8.77
CA LEU A 143 -12.83 -2.13 9.84
C LEU A 143 -13.13 -1.19 11.02
N LYS A 144 -12.16 -0.40 11.45
CA LYS A 144 -12.31 0.55 12.56
C LYS A 144 -13.46 1.53 12.31
N ASN A 145 -13.70 1.88 11.04
CA ASN A 145 -14.79 2.79 10.67
C ASN A 145 -16.14 2.09 10.46
N GLN A 146 -16.13 0.76 10.27
CA GLN A 146 -17.36 -0.02 10.00
C GLN A 146 -17.99 -0.63 11.26
N VAL A 147 -17.20 -0.83 12.32
CA VAL A 147 -17.70 -1.47 13.54
C VAL A 147 -17.76 -0.49 14.72
N GLN A 148 -18.55 -0.84 15.75
CA GLN A 148 -18.61 -0.05 16.97
C GLN A 148 -17.23 0.00 17.66
N PRO A 149 -16.82 1.15 18.25
CA PRO A 149 -15.51 1.31 18.88
C PRO A 149 -15.19 0.23 19.91
N ALA A 150 -16.13 -0.15 20.77
CA ALA A 150 -15.94 -1.20 21.75
C ALA A 150 -15.70 -2.59 21.11
N THR A 151 -16.37 -2.87 19.97
CA THR A 151 -16.16 -4.11 19.20
C THR A 151 -14.77 -4.14 18.59
N TYR A 152 -14.32 -3.02 17.99
CA TYR A 152 -12.98 -2.90 17.45
C TYR A 152 -11.91 -3.06 18.53
N SER A 153 -12.04 -2.34 19.66
CA SER A 153 -11.08 -2.41 20.78
C SER A 153 -10.96 -3.83 21.34
N ALA A 154 -12.09 -4.53 21.52
CA ALA A 154 -12.08 -5.92 21.99
C ALA A 154 -11.36 -6.85 21.00
N PHE A 155 -11.60 -6.69 19.72
CA PHE A 155 -10.91 -7.44 18.67
C PHE A 155 -9.42 -7.13 18.62
N GLU A 156 -9.04 -5.86 18.62
CA GLU A 156 -7.65 -5.42 18.56
C GLU A 156 -6.83 -5.94 19.73
N MET A 157 -7.33 -5.74 20.97
CA MET A 157 -6.64 -6.18 22.18
C MET A 157 -6.53 -7.70 22.26
N TYR A 158 -7.60 -8.42 21.93
CA TYR A 158 -7.63 -9.87 22.06
C TYR A 158 -6.96 -10.59 20.89
N ALA A 159 -7.34 -10.25 19.64
CA ALA A 159 -6.93 -11.01 18.47
C ALA A 159 -5.63 -10.51 17.84
N VAL A 160 -5.36 -9.19 17.88
CA VAL A 160 -4.16 -8.60 17.28
C VAL A 160 -3.01 -8.49 18.26
N GLN A 161 -3.30 -7.98 19.49
CA GLN A 161 -2.28 -7.83 20.53
C GLN A 161 -2.05 -9.11 21.36
N GLY A 162 -2.90 -10.13 21.23
CA GLY A 162 -2.76 -11.42 21.93
C GLY A 162 -3.02 -11.36 23.43
N ARG A 163 -3.74 -10.34 23.93
CA ARG A 163 -4.04 -10.22 25.37
C ARG A 163 -4.98 -11.32 25.83
N PRO A 164 -4.85 -11.78 27.10
CA PRO A 164 -5.78 -12.74 27.65
C PRO A 164 -7.23 -12.25 27.60
N VAL A 165 -8.16 -13.12 27.23
CA VAL A 165 -9.55 -12.74 27.03
C VAL A 165 -10.21 -12.16 28.29
N LYS A 166 -9.84 -12.64 29.47
CA LYS A 166 -10.35 -12.14 30.76
C LYS A 166 -9.92 -10.70 31.00
N ASP A 167 -8.63 -10.39 30.74
CA ASP A 167 -8.08 -9.05 30.94
C ASP A 167 -8.75 -8.04 30.02
N VAL A 168 -9.04 -8.45 28.76
CA VAL A 168 -9.76 -7.62 27.79
C VAL A 168 -11.22 -7.40 28.22
N ALA A 169 -11.88 -8.45 28.70
CA ALA A 169 -13.26 -8.37 29.20
C ALA A 169 -13.36 -7.41 30.38
N ASP A 170 -12.46 -7.55 31.36
CA ASP A 170 -12.42 -6.71 32.56
C ASP A 170 -12.09 -5.24 32.19
N PHE A 171 -11.10 -5.02 31.33
CA PHE A 171 -10.68 -3.69 30.90
C PHE A 171 -11.77 -2.92 30.15
N LEU A 172 -12.53 -3.62 29.28
CA LEU A 172 -13.59 -3.01 28.48
C LEU A 172 -14.98 -3.09 29.15
N ASN A 173 -15.06 -3.66 30.34
CA ASN A 173 -16.31 -3.93 31.05
C ASN A 173 -17.30 -4.74 30.18
N LEU A 174 -16.80 -5.80 29.56
CA LEU A 174 -17.55 -6.72 28.70
C LEU A 174 -17.57 -8.12 29.29
N SER A 175 -18.51 -8.96 28.85
CA SER A 175 -18.41 -10.38 29.12
C SER A 175 -17.35 -11.04 28.23
N VAL A 176 -16.73 -12.13 28.71
CA VAL A 176 -15.81 -12.95 27.90
C VAL A 176 -16.47 -13.40 26.60
N ASN A 177 -17.75 -13.76 26.64
CA ASN A 177 -18.51 -14.13 25.44
C ASN A 177 -18.62 -12.96 24.46
N SER A 178 -18.80 -11.74 24.96
CA SER A 178 -18.86 -10.53 24.10
C SER A 178 -17.53 -10.29 23.36
N VAL A 179 -16.40 -10.58 24.00
CA VAL A 179 -15.07 -10.48 23.35
C VAL A 179 -14.93 -11.50 22.21
N TYR A 180 -15.39 -12.75 22.41
CA TYR A 180 -15.40 -13.76 21.33
C TYR A 180 -16.35 -13.38 20.18
N VAL A 181 -17.52 -12.85 20.50
CA VAL A 181 -18.48 -12.36 19.50
C VAL A 181 -17.88 -11.19 18.70
N ALA A 182 -17.23 -10.25 19.38
CA ALA A 182 -16.53 -9.15 18.74
C ALA A 182 -15.43 -9.64 17.77
N LYS A 183 -14.59 -10.59 18.22
CA LYS A 183 -13.58 -11.24 17.36
C LYS A 183 -14.19 -11.83 16.09
N ASN A 184 -15.23 -12.66 16.25
CA ASN A 184 -15.84 -13.34 15.09
C ASN A 184 -16.47 -12.35 14.12
N ARG A 185 -17.14 -11.32 14.62
CA ARG A 185 -17.73 -10.25 13.81
C ARG A 185 -16.68 -9.48 13.02
N CYS A 186 -15.59 -9.10 13.66
CA CYS A 186 -14.47 -8.42 13.00
C CYS A 186 -13.75 -9.31 11.97
N ILE A 187 -13.57 -10.61 12.25
CA ILE A 187 -12.96 -11.53 11.27
C ILE A 187 -13.83 -11.68 10.02
N VAL A 188 -15.14 -11.77 10.16
CA VAL A 188 -16.06 -11.84 9.00
C VAL A 188 -15.96 -10.56 8.19
N ALA A 189 -16.08 -9.39 8.81
CA ALA A 189 -15.96 -8.10 8.15
C ALA A 189 -14.59 -7.93 7.47
N LEU A 190 -13.49 -8.30 8.13
CA LEU A 190 -12.14 -8.23 7.52
C LEU A 190 -12.02 -9.08 6.27
N LYS A 191 -12.59 -10.29 6.26
CA LYS A 191 -12.57 -11.15 5.05
C LYS A 191 -13.27 -10.49 3.89
N GLU A 192 -14.41 -9.86 4.11
CA GLU A 192 -15.16 -9.11 3.08
C GLU A 192 -14.36 -7.91 2.59
N ILE A 193 -13.83 -7.10 3.51
CA ILE A 193 -13.02 -5.94 3.16
C ILE A 193 -11.78 -6.35 2.34
N ILE A 194 -11.02 -7.37 2.78
CA ILE A 194 -9.84 -7.84 2.07
C ILE A 194 -10.23 -8.37 0.69
N SER A 195 -11.29 -9.17 0.59
CA SER A 195 -11.77 -9.67 -0.70
C SER A 195 -12.11 -8.54 -1.66
N ASP A 196 -12.70 -7.47 -1.16
CA ASP A 196 -13.03 -6.30 -1.98
C ASP A 196 -11.80 -5.47 -2.34
N LEU A 197 -10.79 -5.43 -1.48
CA LEU A 197 -9.51 -4.80 -1.77
C LEU A 197 -8.69 -5.60 -2.81
N GLU A 198 -8.82 -6.92 -2.85
CA GLU A 198 -8.09 -7.79 -3.80
C GLU A 198 -8.70 -7.84 -5.21
N LYS A 199 -10.02 -7.61 -5.34
CA LYS A 199 -10.71 -7.62 -6.64
C LYS A 199 -10.37 -6.42 -7.53
N LYS A 200 -9.70 -5.45 -6.96
CA LYS A 200 -9.37 -4.16 -7.56
C LYS A 200 -7.90 -4.10 -7.97
#